data_4bcbe2132de7d92397252b17a62bf32d
#
_entry.id   4bcbe2132de7d92397252b17a62bf32d
#
_cell.length_a   1.000
_cell.length_b   1.000
_cell.length_c   1.000
_cell.angle_alpha   90.00
_cell.angle_beta   90.00
_cell.angle_gamma   90.00
#
_symmetry.space_group_name_H-M   'P 1'
#
loop_
_entity.id
_entity.type
_entity.pdbx_description
1 polymer ?
#
loop_
_entity_poly.entity_id
_entity_poly.type
_entity_poly.pdbx_seq_one_letter_code
_entity_poly.pdbx_strand_id
1 'polypeptide(L)'
;MKSTNNKILLLTALMMTSLSAFALKDDTNKPINIVSDNQSLDMENSVVTFTDNVVITQGSILIKANKVVITRPPENSGKKETVEAFGNPVTFHQQLDDGKPVDGKANKVHYDLGTEFLTLTGKAELKQLDSKINGERITYDVKKQQLKANGNGKSRVQTVLIPTQLQQKGKK
;
A
#
# COMPACT_ATOMS: atom_id res chain seq x y z
N MET A 1 64.65 -24.19 -30.01
CA MET A 1 63.44 -24.83 -30.57
C MET A 1 62.46 -25.16 -29.46
N LYS A 2 61.26 -24.79 -29.56
CA LYS A 2 59.96 -24.94 -28.87
C LYS A 2 59.46 -23.63 -28.31
N SER A 3 58.64 -23.02 -29.13
CA SER A 3 57.74 -21.92 -28.83
C SER A 3 56.69 -22.40 -27.86
N THR A 4 56.50 -21.70 -26.75
CA THR A 4 55.39 -21.90 -25.84
C THR A 4 54.52 -20.65 -25.85
N ASN A 5 53.40 -20.75 -26.58
CA ASN A 5 52.37 -19.72 -26.61
C ASN A 5 51.63 -19.65 -25.29
N ASN A 6 51.86 -18.61 -24.50
CA ASN A 6 51.04 -18.27 -23.36
C ASN A 6 49.77 -17.55 -23.86
N LYS A 7 48.67 -18.32 -23.95
CA LYS A 7 47.33 -17.76 -24.09
C LYS A 7 46.89 -17.22 -22.74
N ILE A 8 46.95 -15.92 -22.57
CA ILE A 8 46.36 -15.22 -21.47
C ILE A 8 44.84 -15.28 -21.65
N LEU A 9 44.21 -16.11 -20.83
CA LEU A 9 42.76 -16.22 -20.77
C LEU A 9 42.27 -15.04 -19.92
N LEU A 10 41.77 -13.99 -20.57
CA LEU A 10 41.13 -12.85 -19.92
C LEU A 10 39.75 -13.31 -19.45
N LEU A 11 39.64 -13.68 -18.18
CA LEU A 11 38.38 -14.01 -17.53
C LEU A 11 37.67 -12.69 -17.17
N THR A 12 36.86 -12.20 -18.11
CA THR A 12 35.93 -11.07 -17.82
C THR A 12 34.87 -11.55 -16.88
N ALA A 13 35.04 -11.24 -15.59
CA ALA A 13 34.00 -11.39 -14.58
C ALA A 13 32.84 -10.43 -14.90
N LEU A 14 31.80 -10.96 -15.50
CA LEU A 14 30.52 -10.26 -15.69
C LEU A 14 29.88 -10.07 -14.33
N MET A 15 30.11 -8.91 -13.70
CA MET A 15 29.38 -8.50 -12.51
C MET A 15 27.90 -8.31 -12.92
N MET A 16 27.10 -9.35 -12.69
CA MET A 16 25.65 -9.20 -12.63
C MET A 16 25.31 -8.38 -11.39
N THR A 17 25.18 -7.07 -11.55
CA THR A 17 24.53 -6.22 -10.57
C THR A 17 23.06 -6.60 -10.57
N SER A 18 22.66 -7.43 -9.60
CA SER A 18 21.27 -7.67 -9.28
C SER A 18 20.67 -6.32 -8.87
N LEU A 19 19.95 -5.70 -9.80
CA LEU A 19 19.06 -4.59 -9.50
C LEU A 19 17.98 -5.14 -8.59
N SER A 20 18.19 -4.97 -7.28
CA SER A 20 17.16 -5.22 -6.27
C SER A 20 15.95 -4.38 -6.65
N ALA A 21 14.87 -5.03 -7.04
CA ALA A 21 13.57 -4.39 -7.15
C ALA A 21 13.20 -3.90 -5.75
N PHE A 22 13.36 -2.62 -5.49
CA PHE A 22 12.94 -1.97 -4.24
C PHE A 22 11.41 -1.90 -4.26
N ALA A 23 10.78 -2.93 -3.71
CA ALA A 23 9.38 -2.88 -3.32
C ALA A 23 9.31 -2.33 -1.89
N LEU A 24 8.51 -1.32 -1.64
CA LEU A 24 7.86 -0.87 -0.37
C LEU A 24 8.35 -1.56 0.94
N LYS A 25 9.65 -1.69 1.17
CA LYS A 25 10.18 -2.57 2.21
C LYS A 25 10.35 -1.90 3.56
N ASP A 26 10.46 -0.57 3.62
CA ASP A 26 10.91 0.03 4.87
C ASP A 26 9.75 0.44 5.78
N ASP A 27 8.63 0.91 5.23
CA ASP A 27 7.49 1.37 6.04
C ASP A 27 6.86 0.24 6.86
N THR A 28 6.63 -0.91 6.26
CA THR A 28 5.97 -2.06 6.92
C THR A 28 6.81 -2.68 8.05
N ASN A 29 8.09 -2.39 8.09
CA ASN A 29 9.00 -2.82 9.17
C ASN A 29 9.09 -1.80 10.31
N LYS A 30 8.51 -0.61 10.16
CA LYS A 30 8.51 0.43 11.19
C LYS A 30 7.41 0.16 12.23
N PRO A 31 7.56 0.65 13.47
CA PRO A 31 6.51 0.59 14.47
C PRO A 31 5.24 1.29 13.99
N ILE A 32 4.09 0.70 14.30
CA ILE A 32 2.79 1.33 14.11
C ILE A 32 2.48 2.15 15.36
N ASN A 33 2.26 3.45 15.20
CA ASN A 33 1.80 4.34 16.27
C ASN A 33 0.37 4.75 15.98
N ILE A 34 -0.52 4.63 16.98
CA ILE A 34 -1.92 5.01 16.88
C ILE A 34 -2.21 6.01 17.99
N VAL A 35 -2.77 7.15 17.63
CA VAL A 35 -3.27 8.18 18.53
C VAL A 35 -4.76 8.37 18.27
N SER A 36 -5.57 8.44 19.32
CA SER A 36 -7.01 8.69 19.26
C SER A 36 -7.47 9.32 20.57
N ASP A 37 -8.67 9.91 20.57
CA ASP A 37 -9.24 10.44 21.81
C ASP A 37 -9.71 9.31 22.74
N ASN A 38 -10.20 8.19 22.17
CA ASN A 38 -10.70 7.04 22.91
C ASN A 38 -10.19 5.73 22.32
N GLN A 39 -10.00 4.75 23.23
CA GLN A 39 -9.64 3.37 22.86
C GLN A 39 -10.47 2.41 23.73
N SER A 40 -10.95 1.32 23.12
CA SER A 40 -11.56 0.20 23.83
C SER A 40 -10.95 -1.12 23.35
N LEU A 41 -10.83 -2.07 24.27
CA LEU A 41 -10.34 -3.42 24.01
C LEU A 41 -11.41 -4.42 24.44
N ASP A 42 -11.90 -5.20 23.49
CA ASP A 42 -12.74 -6.37 23.71
C ASP A 42 -11.84 -7.62 23.62
N MET A 43 -11.50 -8.14 24.79
CA MET A 43 -10.59 -9.30 24.87
C MET A 43 -11.29 -10.59 24.45
N GLU A 44 -12.61 -10.71 24.67
CA GLU A 44 -13.39 -11.89 24.31
C GLU A 44 -13.44 -12.08 22.78
N ASN A 45 -13.70 -11.00 22.06
CA ASN A 45 -13.78 -11.00 20.60
C ASN A 45 -12.45 -10.65 19.92
N SER A 46 -11.41 -10.34 20.69
CA SER A 46 -10.09 -9.91 20.20
C SER A 46 -10.19 -8.71 19.24
N VAL A 47 -10.97 -7.70 19.66
CA VAL A 47 -11.20 -6.48 18.90
C VAL A 47 -10.67 -5.27 19.65
N VAL A 48 -9.88 -4.45 18.97
CA VAL A 48 -9.45 -3.13 19.45
C VAL A 48 -10.15 -2.07 18.62
N THR A 49 -10.78 -1.11 19.28
CA THR A 49 -11.44 0.02 18.63
C THR A 49 -10.84 1.33 19.10
N PHE A 50 -10.47 2.18 18.17
CA PHE A 50 -10.02 3.55 18.36
C PHE A 50 -11.08 4.48 17.79
N THR A 51 -11.48 5.50 18.52
CA THR A 51 -12.47 6.46 18.08
C THR A 51 -12.04 7.89 18.36
N ASP A 52 -12.52 8.77 17.49
CA ASP A 52 -12.32 10.21 17.47
C ASP A 52 -10.87 10.63 17.26
N ASN A 53 -10.66 11.45 16.24
CA ASN A 53 -9.36 12.01 15.85
C ASN A 53 -8.26 10.95 15.67
N VAL A 54 -8.61 9.78 15.12
CA VAL A 54 -7.65 8.68 14.97
C VAL A 54 -6.59 9.04 13.94
N VAL A 55 -5.33 8.95 14.35
CA VAL A 55 -4.15 9.12 13.50
C VAL A 55 -3.27 7.89 13.64
N ILE A 56 -2.97 7.23 12.52
CA ILE A 56 -2.07 6.08 12.45
C ILE A 56 -0.84 6.50 11.63
N THR A 57 0.35 6.21 12.16
CA THR A 57 1.61 6.42 11.46
C THR A 57 2.44 5.15 11.45
N GLN A 58 3.05 4.83 10.29
CA GLN A 58 4.00 3.74 10.14
C GLN A 58 5.01 4.12 9.05
N GLY A 59 6.24 4.51 9.42
CA GLY A 59 7.18 5.08 8.48
C GLY A 59 6.63 6.33 7.81
N SER A 60 6.52 6.33 6.48
CA SER A 60 5.92 7.42 5.70
C SER A 60 4.38 7.33 5.59
N ILE A 61 3.79 6.21 6.02
CA ILE A 61 2.34 6.00 6.00
C ILE A 61 1.68 6.87 7.07
N LEU A 62 0.67 7.63 6.66
CA LEU A 62 -0.18 8.43 7.52
C LEU A 62 -1.65 8.16 7.17
N ILE A 63 -2.43 7.68 8.14
CA ILE A 63 -3.87 7.48 8.01
C ILE A 63 -4.58 8.34 9.03
N LYS A 64 -5.65 9.02 8.62
CA LYS A 64 -6.56 9.76 9.50
C LYS A 64 -7.98 9.26 9.33
N ALA A 65 -8.67 9.00 10.44
CA ALA A 65 -10.01 8.44 10.47
C ALA A 65 -10.81 8.95 11.69
N ASN A 66 -12.14 8.77 11.66
CA ASN A 66 -12.98 8.98 12.83
C ASN A 66 -13.01 7.74 13.74
N LYS A 67 -12.92 6.55 13.14
CA LYS A 67 -12.92 5.28 13.85
C LYS A 67 -12.03 4.27 13.15
N VAL A 68 -11.30 3.50 13.93
CA VAL A 68 -10.52 2.34 13.42
C VAL A 68 -10.84 1.12 14.29
N VAL A 69 -11.10 -0.01 13.65
CA VAL A 69 -11.36 -1.29 14.29
C VAL A 69 -10.31 -2.28 13.78
N ILE A 70 -9.59 -2.88 14.72
CA ILE A 70 -8.62 -3.95 14.44
C ILE A 70 -9.19 -5.23 15.02
N THR A 71 -9.40 -6.24 14.18
CA THR A 71 -9.86 -7.56 14.59
C THR A 71 -8.72 -8.55 14.43
N ARG A 72 -8.38 -9.24 15.53
CA ARG A 72 -7.37 -10.28 15.56
C ARG A 72 -8.07 -11.63 15.76
N PRO A 73 -8.26 -12.42 14.70
CA PRO A 73 -8.89 -13.73 14.81
C PRO A 73 -8.06 -14.68 15.72
N PRO A 74 -8.69 -15.70 16.31
CA PRO A 74 -7.96 -16.73 17.06
C PRO A 74 -6.88 -17.40 16.21
N GLU A 75 -5.74 -17.74 16.82
CA GLU A 75 -4.59 -18.36 16.12
C GLU A 75 -4.95 -19.60 15.30
N ASN A 76 -5.88 -20.41 15.81
CA ASN A 76 -6.31 -21.65 15.18
C ASN A 76 -7.36 -21.47 14.05
N SER A 77 -7.81 -20.24 13.78
CA SER A 77 -8.85 -19.96 12.79
C SER A 77 -8.34 -19.99 11.34
N GLY A 78 -7.03 -19.97 11.13
CA GLY A 78 -6.40 -19.79 9.81
C GLY A 78 -6.61 -18.41 9.18
N LYS A 79 -7.36 -17.52 9.85
CA LYS A 79 -7.57 -16.14 9.42
C LYS A 79 -6.45 -15.24 9.96
N LYS A 80 -6.23 -14.10 9.31
CA LYS A 80 -5.29 -13.07 9.73
C LYS A 80 -6.03 -11.82 10.21
N GLU A 81 -5.29 -10.91 10.79
CA GLU A 81 -5.82 -9.62 11.25
C GLU A 81 -6.45 -8.84 10.11
N THR A 82 -7.50 -8.10 10.45
CA THR A 82 -8.13 -7.13 9.56
C THR A 82 -8.20 -5.76 10.23
N VAL A 83 -8.05 -4.72 9.42
CA VAL A 83 -8.18 -3.32 9.84
C VAL A 83 -9.30 -2.68 9.06
N GLU A 84 -10.27 -2.10 9.75
CA GLU A 84 -11.33 -1.29 9.18
C GLU A 84 -11.22 0.15 9.68
N ALA A 85 -11.17 1.10 8.78
CA ALA A 85 -11.20 2.51 9.10
C ALA A 85 -12.46 3.18 8.52
N PHE A 86 -13.07 4.06 9.29
CA PHE A 86 -14.28 4.80 8.93
C PHE A 86 -14.04 6.29 9.12
N GLY A 87 -14.50 7.10 8.16
CA GLY A 87 -14.36 8.55 8.22
C GLY A 87 -15.20 9.26 7.17
N ASN A 88 -15.18 10.58 7.21
CA ASN A 88 -15.85 11.39 6.21
C ASN A 88 -14.94 12.54 5.71
N PRO A 89 -13.88 12.19 4.95
CA PRO A 89 -13.38 10.85 4.61
C PRO A 89 -12.34 10.30 5.59
N VAL A 90 -12.04 8.99 5.49
CA VAL A 90 -10.73 8.45 5.84
C VAL A 90 -9.74 8.96 4.81
N THR A 91 -8.56 9.40 5.24
CA THR A 91 -7.48 9.80 4.34
C THR A 91 -6.25 8.93 4.57
N PHE A 92 -5.52 8.66 3.50
CA PHE A 92 -4.29 7.91 3.46
C PHE A 92 -3.23 8.69 2.70
N HIS A 93 -2.01 8.70 3.22
CA HIS A 93 -0.83 9.24 2.55
C HIS A 93 0.33 8.28 2.71
N GLN A 94 1.13 8.10 1.67
CA GLN A 94 2.39 7.34 1.73
C GLN A 94 3.37 7.91 0.71
N GLN A 95 4.64 7.95 1.06
CA GLN A 95 5.71 8.22 0.13
C GLN A 95 6.30 6.91 -0.37
N LEU A 96 6.32 6.72 -1.69
CA LEU A 96 6.92 5.53 -2.31
C LEU A 96 8.45 5.64 -2.35
N ASP A 97 9.14 4.52 -2.58
CA ASP A 97 10.61 4.45 -2.64
C ASP A 97 11.23 5.36 -3.71
N ASP A 98 10.48 5.66 -4.77
CA ASP A 98 10.88 6.62 -5.81
C ASP A 98 10.64 8.09 -5.42
N GLY A 99 10.26 8.36 -4.16
CA GLY A 99 9.97 9.66 -3.61
C GLY A 99 8.62 10.24 -4.02
N LYS A 100 7.80 9.52 -4.79
CA LYS A 100 6.49 10.01 -5.22
C LYS A 100 5.42 9.74 -4.16
N PRO A 101 4.58 10.75 -3.85
CA PRO A 101 3.47 10.54 -2.92
C PRO A 101 2.34 9.75 -3.57
N VAL A 102 1.67 8.94 -2.76
CA VAL A 102 0.36 8.35 -3.06
C VAL A 102 -0.60 8.82 -1.99
N ASP A 103 -1.70 9.39 -2.41
CA ASP A 103 -2.80 9.84 -1.55
C ASP A 103 -4.06 9.05 -1.87
N GLY A 104 -4.80 8.69 -0.83
CA GLY A 104 -6.08 8.02 -0.96
C GLY A 104 -7.12 8.62 -0.03
N LYS A 105 -8.39 8.50 -0.40
CA LYS A 105 -9.51 8.80 0.49
C LYS A 105 -10.72 7.95 0.18
N ALA A 106 -11.53 7.66 1.19
CA ALA A 106 -12.79 6.95 1.09
C ALA A 106 -13.62 7.13 2.35
N ASN A 107 -14.90 6.77 2.34
CA ASN A 107 -15.69 6.76 3.57
C ASN A 107 -15.34 5.56 4.47
N LYS A 108 -14.96 4.45 3.87
CA LYS A 108 -14.50 3.22 4.55
C LYS A 108 -13.27 2.67 3.85
N VAL A 109 -12.29 2.25 4.66
CA VAL A 109 -11.12 1.50 4.21
C VAL A 109 -11.12 0.17 4.94
N HIS A 110 -10.89 -0.93 4.23
CA HIS A 110 -10.70 -2.26 4.77
C HIS A 110 -9.39 -2.83 4.26
N TYR A 111 -8.56 -3.33 5.17
CA TYR A 111 -7.32 -4.01 4.85
C TYR A 111 -7.28 -5.38 5.50
N ASP A 112 -7.12 -6.42 4.70
CA ASP A 112 -6.90 -7.80 5.12
C ASP A 112 -5.41 -8.10 5.07
N LEU A 113 -4.79 -8.27 6.23
CA LEU A 113 -3.35 -8.51 6.35
C LEU A 113 -2.94 -9.88 5.82
N GLY A 114 -3.84 -10.85 5.80
CA GLY A 114 -3.55 -12.20 5.32
C GLY A 114 -3.45 -12.28 3.81
N THR A 115 -4.38 -11.63 3.14
CA THR A 115 -4.42 -11.57 1.67
C THR A 115 -3.66 -10.39 1.09
N GLU A 116 -3.29 -9.42 1.95
CA GLU A 116 -2.71 -8.12 1.57
C GLU A 116 -3.60 -7.36 0.58
N PHE A 117 -4.91 -7.39 0.84
CA PHE A 117 -5.91 -6.81 -0.02
C PHE A 117 -6.53 -5.57 0.62
N LEU A 118 -6.38 -4.43 -0.05
CA LEU A 118 -6.93 -3.14 0.37
C LEU A 118 -8.21 -2.84 -0.40
N THR A 119 -9.26 -2.40 0.31
CA THR A 119 -10.53 -1.97 -0.28
C THR A 119 -10.90 -0.60 0.25
N LEU A 120 -11.07 0.36 -0.65
CA LEU A 120 -11.63 1.69 -0.40
C LEU A 120 -13.07 1.70 -0.87
N THR A 121 -14.00 2.14 -0.06
CA THR A 121 -15.44 2.15 -0.38
C THR A 121 -16.08 3.50 -0.01
N GLY A 122 -16.95 3.99 -0.88
CA GLY A 122 -17.67 5.26 -0.72
C GLY A 122 -16.82 6.46 -1.09
N LYS A 123 -17.10 7.06 -2.25
CA LYS A 123 -16.36 8.22 -2.79
C LYS A 123 -14.85 7.97 -2.82
N ALA A 124 -14.47 6.74 -3.21
CA ALA A 124 -13.08 6.33 -3.22
C ALA A 124 -12.27 7.13 -4.26
N GLU A 125 -11.13 7.63 -3.83
CA GLU A 125 -10.15 8.31 -4.69
C GLU A 125 -8.76 7.78 -4.38
N LEU A 126 -7.97 7.57 -5.41
CA LEU A 126 -6.53 7.34 -5.33
C LEU A 126 -5.83 8.32 -6.26
N LYS A 127 -4.82 9.00 -5.75
CA LYS A 127 -4.03 10.01 -6.46
C LYS A 127 -2.55 9.67 -6.35
N GLN A 128 -1.82 9.78 -7.46
CA GLN A 128 -0.37 9.76 -7.49
C GLN A 128 0.10 10.90 -8.38
N LEU A 129 0.77 11.89 -7.79
CA LEU A 129 1.10 13.15 -8.45
C LEU A 129 -0.19 13.80 -9.02
N ASP A 130 -0.26 14.01 -10.34
CA ASP A 130 -1.42 14.60 -11.01
C ASP A 130 -2.36 13.55 -11.62
N SER A 131 -1.98 12.28 -11.61
CA SER A 131 -2.84 11.17 -12.03
C SER A 131 -3.78 10.77 -10.91
N LYS A 132 -5.05 10.52 -11.26
CA LYS A 132 -6.11 10.28 -10.28
C LYS A 132 -7.15 9.30 -10.79
N ILE A 133 -7.64 8.43 -9.89
CA ILE A 133 -8.75 7.50 -10.13
C ILE A 133 -9.81 7.77 -9.07
N ASN A 134 -11.05 7.96 -9.50
CA ASN A 134 -12.23 8.07 -8.64
C ASN A 134 -13.21 6.95 -8.95
N GLY A 135 -13.86 6.43 -7.92
CA GLY A 135 -14.90 5.41 -8.07
C GLY A 135 -15.70 5.26 -6.78
N GLU A 136 -16.73 4.42 -6.80
CA GLU A 136 -17.43 4.05 -5.58
C GLU A 136 -16.60 3.07 -4.75
N ARG A 137 -15.88 2.18 -5.45
CA ARG A 137 -15.01 1.20 -4.83
C ARG A 137 -13.70 1.09 -5.59
N ILE A 138 -12.59 1.16 -4.87
CA ILE A 138 -11.25 0.87 -5.39
C ILE A 138 -10.67 -0.27 -4.56
N THR A 139 -10.14 -1.30 -5.24
CA THR A 139 -9.45 -2.42 -4.61
C THR A 139 -8.02 -2.47 -5.09
N TYR A 140 -7.11 -2.82 -4.21
CA TYR A 140 -5.70 -2.98 -4.50
C TYR A 140 -5.16 -4.28 -3.90
N ASP A 141 -4.71 -5.18 -4.76
CA ASP A 141 -3.97 -6.38 -4.40
C ASP A 141 -2.49 -5.98 -4.29
N VAL A 142 -1.98 -5.88 -3.07
CA VAL A 142 -0.61 -5.41 -2.81
C VAL A 142 0.42 -6.38 -3.39
N LYS A 143 0.18 -7.70 -3.26
CA LYS A 143 1.09 -8.73 -3.79
C LYS A 143 1.21 -8.69 -5.30
N LYS A 144 0.08 -8.55 -5.99
CA LYS A 144 0.05 -8.53 -7.46
C LYS A 144 0.25 -7.13 -8.03
N GLN A 145 0.23 -6.09 -7.19
CA GLN A 145 0.25 -4.69 -7.60
C GLN A 145 -0.87 -4.36 -8.61
N GLN A 146 -2.05 -4.93 -8.38
CA GLN A 146 -3.20 -4.79 -9.26
C GLN A 146 -4.27 -3.92 -8.62
N LEU A 147 -4.69 -2.90 -9.35
CA LEU A 147 -5.75 -1.99 -8.94
C LEU A 147 -6.98 -2.21 -9.82
N LYS A 148 -8.17 -2.23 -9.18
CA LYS A 148 -9.46 -2.26 -9.83
C LYS A 148 -10.36 -1.19 -9.24
N ALA A 149 -11.01 -0.40 -10.09
CA ALA A 149 -12.00 0.59 -9.67
C ALA A 149 -13.37 0.24 -10.23
N ASN A 150 -14.42 0.48 -9.46
CA ASN A 150 -15.80 0.22 -9.81
C ASN A 150 -16.69 1.42 -9.48
N GLY A 151 -17.66 1.72 -10.32
CA GLY A 151 -18.80 2.57 -10.01
C GLY A 151 -19.91 1.79 -9.30
N ASN A 152 -21.04 2.46 -9.02
CA ASN A 152 -22.20 1.85 -8.33
C ASN A 152 -23.50 1.85 -9.16
N GLY A 153 -23.40 1.95 -10.48
CA GLY A 153 -24.55 2.07 -11.38
C GLY A 153 -25.11 3.49 -11.51
N LYS A 154 -24.94 4.33 -10.48
CA LYS A 154 -25.28 5.77 -10.52
C LYS A 154 -24.06 6.65 -10.78
N SER A 155 -22.87 6.20 -10.38
CA SER A 155 -21.59 6.86 -10.63
C SER A 155 -20.67 5.97 -11.47
N ARG A 156 -19.92 6.60 -12.37
CA ARG A 156 -18.93 5.93 -13.23
C ARG A 156 -17.53 6.11 -12.62
N VAL A 157 -16.64 5.18 -12.93
CA VAL A 157 -15.21 5.38 -12.67
C VAL A 157 -14.71 6.53 -13.54
N GLN A 158 -13.99 7.45 -12.94
CA GLN A 158 -13.32 8.54 -13.63
C GLN A 158 -11.83 8.44 -13.39
N THR A 159 -11.05 8.45 -14.46
CA THR A 159 -9.59 8.39 -14.40
C THR A 159 -9.01 9.58 -15.17
N VAL A 160 -8.05 10.26 -14.54
CA VAL A 160 -7.19 11.26 -15.17
C VAL A 160 -5.79 10.70 -15.16
N LEU A 161 -5.17 10.60 -16.32
CA LEU A 161 -3.78 10.12 -16.50
C LEU A 161 -2.96 11.22 -17.15
N ILE A 162 -1.78 11.45 -16.60
CA ILE A 162 -0.82 12.38 -17.18
C ILE A 162 0.21 11.59 -17.98
N PRO A 163 0.25 11.74 -19.32
CA PRO A 163 1.08 10.92 -20.20
C PRO A 163 2.58 10.89 -19.84
N THR A 164 3.12 12.02 -19.39
CA THR A 164 4.52 12.15 -18.97
C THR A 164 4.87 11.28 -17.76
N GLN A 165 3.88 10.97 -16.90
CA GLN A 165 4.05 10.13 -15.72
C GLN A 165 4.02 8.64 -16.09
N LEU A 166 3.37 8.27 -17.20
CA LEU A 166 3.34 6.90 -17.72
C LEU A 166 4.64 6.50 -18.42
N GLN A 167 5.34 7.48 -19.01
CA GLN A 167 6.56 7.24 -19.79
C GLN A 167 7.80 7.00 -18.93
N GLN A 168 7.79 7.34 -17.65
CA GLN A 168 8.95 7.16 -16.75
C GLN A 168 9.27 5.69 -16.43
N LYS A 169 8.37 4.74 -16.71
CA LYS A 169 8.62 3.30 -16.55
C LYS A 169 9.36 2.66 -17.75
N GLY A 170 9.61 3.39 -18.82
CA GLY A 170 10.16 2.87 -20.08
C GLY A 170 11.63 3.20 -20.38
N LYS A 171 12.32 3.96 -19.51
CA LYS A 171 13.77 4.19 -19.68
C LYS A 171 14.54 3.25 -18.76
N LYS A 172 14.84 2.09 -19.30
CA LYS A 172 15.95 1.24 -18.90
C LYS A 172 17.21 1.68 -19.66
#